data_9705da2748456ccf63b05adfda982fd2
#
_entry.id   9705da2748456ccf63b05adfda982fd2
#
_cell.length_a   1.000
_cell.length_b   1.000
_cell.length_c   1.000
_cell.angle_alpha   90.00
_cell.angle_beta   90.00
_cell.angle_gamma   90.00
#
_symmetry.space_group_name_H-M   'P 1'
#
loop_
_entity.id
_entity.type
_entity.pdbx_description
1 polymer ?
#
loop_
_entity_poly.entity_id
_entity_poly.type
_entity_poly.pdbx_seq_one_letter_code
_entity_poly.pdbx_strand_id
1 'polypeptide(L)'
;MVKHAFLPAVISYIALVYIVHLEALKAGMEGLPRAYTPKPIVARLIGIAFIIAAICALSFIVYYGMGWIRPAFPETAGYIIFAFLTAVYVGLLWIASREEPLELDDPNAPVTALPLPGPTIRSGLHFILPVVVLVWALMIDRLSPGLSAFWAAAYMIFILLTQRPLMALFRGGRNMGAAIREGGTDLIECLVAGARNMIGIGIATATAGIIVGAVSQTGVGSALADVVEVLSGGNIMAILFLTAILSLILGMGLPTTANYIVVSALLAPVIVTLGRQNGLIVPLIAVHLFVFYFGIMADVTPPVGLASFAAAAISGGDPLRTGFQAFFYSIRTALLPFLFIFNTDLLLIDVSWQHAIVVFIVAT
;
A
#
# COMPACT_ATOMS: atom_id res chain seq x y z
N MET A 1 9.51 -10.48 -6.89
CA MET A 1 9.41 -9.04 -6.64
C MET A 1 9.10 -8.70 -5.18
N VAL A 2 8.00 -9.19 -4.56
CA VAL A 2 7.62 -8.83 -3.18
C VAL A 2 8.74 -9.03 -2.17
N LYS A 3 9.39 -10.22 -2.16
CA LYS A 3 10.54 -10.49 -1.27
C LYS A 3 11.66 -9.45 -1.43
N HIS A 4 11.99 -9.09 -2.66
CA HIS A 4 13.11 -8.19 -2.96
C HIS A 4 12.76 -6.71 -2.76
N ALA A 5 11.48 -6.34 -2.84
CA ALA A 5 11.03 -4.98 -2.57
C ALA A 5 10.79 -4.71 -1.07
N PHE A 6 10.74 -5.76 -0.24
CA PHE A 6 10.31 -5.64 1.16
C PHE A 6 11.25 -4.74 1.99
N LEU A 7 12.55 -5.02 1.95
CA LEU A 7 13.52 -4.25 2.73
C LEU A 7 13.59 -2.77 2.31
N PRO A 8 13.75 -2.44 1.02
CA PRO A 8 13.69 -1.06 0.56
C PRO A 8 12.39 -0.34 0.93
N ALA A 9 11.24 -1.03 0.86
CA ALA A 9 9.96 -0.45 1.25
C ALA A 9 9.93 -0.09 2.74
N VAL A 10 10.36 -0.99 3.63
CA VAL A 10 10.39 -0.74 5.09
C VAL A 10 11.30 0.45 5.40
N ILE A 11 12.50 0.50 4.80
CA ILE A 11 13.44 1.63 4.96
C ILE A 11 12.78 2.94 4.51
N SER A 12 12.09 2.93 3.37
CA SER A 12 11.36 4.11 2.86
C SER A 12 10.30 4.60 3.83
N TYR A 13 9.51 3.68 4.41
CA TYR A 13 8.46 4.05 5.37
C TYR A 13 9.02 4.61 6.67
N ILE A 14 10.04 3.99 7.25
CA ILE A 14 10.67 4.46 8.50
C ILE A 14 11.16 5.90 8.31
N ALA A 15 11.86 6.14 7.24
CA ALA A 15 12.42 7.45 7.02
C ALA A 15 11.35 8.48 6.58
N LEU A 16 10.23 8.08 5.93
CA LEU A 16 9.10 8.96 5.68
C LEU A 16 8.47 9.42 7.00
N VAL A 17 8.23 8.50 7.94
CA VAL A 17 7.72 8.82 9.28
C VAL A 17 8.66 9.81 9.99
N TYR A 18 9.97 9.60 9.87
CA TYR A 18 10.96 10.51 10.46
C TYR A 18 10.93 11.91 9.83
N ILE A 19 10.83 11.99 8.48
CA ILE A 19 10.71 13.29 7.77
C ILE A 19 9.44 14.02 8.22
N VAL A 20 8.29 13.34 8.26
CA VAL A 20 7.02 13.94 8.69
C VAL A 20 7.13 14.45 10.12
N HIS A 21 7.79 13.70 11.01
CA HIS A 21 8.05 14.15 12.38
C HIS A 21 8.92 15.42 12.43
N LEU A 22 9.99 15.48 11.65
CA LEU A 22 10.85 16.67 11.57
C LEU A 22 10.11 17.89 11.02
N GLU A 23 9.27 17.71 10.01
CA GLU A 23 8.45 18.79 9.45
C GLU A 23 7.41 19.28 10.44
N ALA A 24 6.80 18.40 11.21
CA ALA A 24 5.90 18.79 12.30
C ALA A 24 6.62 19.64 13.37
N LEU A 25 7.82 19.24 13.77
CA LEU A 25 8.66 20.02 14.69
C LEU A 25 9.03 21.39 14.12
N LYS A 26 9.43 21.43 12.84
CA LYS A 26 9.77 22.67 12.12
C LYS A 26 8.57 23.63 12.01
N ALA A 27 7.37 23.07 11.82
CA ALA A 27 6.13 23.83 11.79
C ALA A 27 5.66 24.27 13.20
N GLY A 28 6.39 23.93 14.26
CA GLY A 28 6.01 24.25 15.63
C GLY A 28 4.73 23.53 16.10
N MET A 29 4.39 22.39 15.49
CA MET A 29 3.21 21.64 15.86
C MET A 29 3.44 20.93 17.19
N GLU A 30 2.55 21.20 18.14
CA GLU A 30 2.51 20.48 19.41
C GLU A 30 1.69 19.20 19.27
N GLY A 31 2.08 18.16 20.02
CA GLY A 31 1.29 16.94 20.07
C GLY A 31 -0.06 17.17 20.73
N LEU A 32 -1.11 16.57 20.20
CA LEU A 32 -2.43 16.62 20.81
C LEU A 32 -2.41 16.09 22.25
N PRO A 33 -3.24 16.66 23.15
CA PRO A 33 -3.36 16.19 24.52
C PRO A 33 -3.72 14.70 24.54
N ARG A 34 -3.03 13.96 25.39
CA ARG A 34 -3.30 12.52 25.54
C ARG A 34 -4.34 12.31 26.62
N ALA A 35 -5.40 11.59 26.31
CA ALA A 35 -6.45 11.19 27.27
C ALA A 35 -5.96 10.14 28.29
N TYR A 36 -4.69 9.69 28.20
CA TYR A 36 -4.15 8.64 29.06
C TYR A 36 -2.68 8.90 29.44
N THR A 37 -2.27 8.41 30.60
CA THR A 37 -0.88 8.39 31.00
C THR A 37 -0.12 7.32 30.22
N PRO A 38 0.98 7.66 29.52
CA PRO A 38 1.71 6.68 28.74
C PRO A 38 2.35 5.63 29.66
N LYS A 39 2.21 4.34 29.29
CA LYS A 39 2.87 3.25 30.00
C LYS A 39 4.40 3.41 29.95
N PRO A 40 5.13 2.88 30.97
CA PRO A 40 6.58 2.86 30.96
C PRO A 40 7.14 2.29 29.64
N ILE A 41 8.29 2.79 29.21
CA ILE A 41 8.92 2.39 27.93
C ILE A 41 9.04 0.88 27.81
N VAL A 42 9.46 0.18 28.90
CA VAL A 42 9.61 -1.28 28.91
C VAL A 42 8.26 -1.98 28.66
N ALA A 43 7.19 -1.56 29.32
CA ALA A 43 5.86 -2.14 29.11
C ALA A 43 5.32 -1.88 27.69
N ARG A 44 5.71 -0.75 27.09
CA ARG A 44 5.36 -0.41 25.70
C ARG A 44 6.11 -1.31 24.72
N LEU A 45 7.43 -1.51 24.90
CA LEU A 45 8.25 -2.40 24.08
C LEU A 45 7.77 -3.85 24.17
N ILE A 46 7.46 -4.34 25.38
CA ILE A 46 6.87 -5.67 25.56
C ILE A 46 5.53 -5.79 24.85
N GLY A 47 4.68 -4.77 24.93
CA GLY A 47 3.40 -4.73 24.21
C GLY A 47 3.57 -4.79 22.69
N ILE A 48 4.50 -4.02 22.13
CA ILE A 48 4.85 -4.03 20.70
C ILE A 48 5.38 -5.41 20.28
N ALA A 49 6.33 -5.96 21.05
CA ALA A 49 6.89 -7.29 20.79
C ALA A 49 5.80 -8.38 20.81
N PHE A 50 4.86 -8.31 21.75
CA PHE A 50 3.73 -9.22 21.82
C PHE A 50 2.81 -9.09 20.61
N ILE A 51 2.50 -7.87 20.18
CA ILE A 51 1.68 -7.61 18.98
C ILE A 51 2.37 -8.18 17.73
N ILE A 52 3.67 -7.91 17.56
CA ILE A 52 4.44 -8.46 16.45
C ILE A 52 4.44 -9.99 16.48
N ALA A 53 4.71 -10.59 17.64
CA ALA A 53 4.68 -12.04 17.80
C ALA A 53 3.29 -12.63 17.50
N ALA A 54 2.21 -11.98 17.94
CA ALA A 54 0.83 -12.39 17.66
C ALA A 54 0.51 -12.30 16.16
N ILE A 55 0.92 -11.22 15.49
CA ILE A 55 0.75 -11.06 14.03
C ILE A 55 1.53 -12.13 13.27
N CYS A 56 2.79 -12.38 13.66
CA CYS A 56 3.62 -13.44 13.05
C CYS A 56 3.00 -14.83 13.26
N ALA A 57 2.56 -15.13 14.48
CA ALA A 57 1.90 -16.41 14.80
C ALA A 57 0.58 -16.57 14.01
N LEU A 58 -0.23 -15.53 13.95
CA LEU A 58 -1.47 -15.54 13.16
C LEU A 58 -1.18 -15.73 11.67
N SER A 59 -0.20 -15.01 11.13
CA SER A 59 0.23 -15.16 9.73
C SER A 59 0.73 -16.57 9.44
N PHE A 60 1.50 -17.14 10.36
CA PHE A 60 1.99 -18.53 10.25
C PHE A 60 0.84 -19.53 10.28
N ILE A 61 -0.08 -19.42 11.22
CA ILE A 61 -1.25 -20.30 11.35
C ILE A 61 -2.14 -20.18 10.09
N VAL A 62 -2.38 -18.96 9.63
CA VAL A 62 -3.17 -18.70 8.42
C VAL A 62 -2.47 -19.28 7.19
N TYR A 63 -1.19 -19.01 7.00
CA TYR A 63 -0.42 -19.47 5.85
C TYR A 63 -0.33 -21.00 5.77
N TYR A 64 0.06 -21.65 6.86
CA TYR A 64 0.20 -23.11 6.88
C TYR A 64 -1.14 -23.83 7.07
N GLY A 65 -2.04 -23.34 7.93
CA GLY A 65 -3.35 -23.93 8.16
C GLY A 65 -4.23 -23.89 6.91
N MET A 66 -4.28 -22.74 6.24
CA MET A 66 -5.08 -22.60 5.01
C MET A 66 -4.41 -23.30 3.81
N GLY A 67 -3.07 -23.33 3.76
CA GLY A 67 -2.34 -24.12 2.77
C GLY A 67 -2.60 -25.64 2.89
N TRP A 68 -3.02 -26.11 4.05
CA TRP A 68 -3.37 -27.48 4.33
C TRP A 68 -4.81 -27.81 3.90
N ILE A 69 -5.73 -26.86 4.06
CA ILE A 69 -7.16 -27.06 3.77
C ILE A 69 -7.38 -27.33 2.28
N ARG A 70 -6.67 -26.64 1.39
CA ARG A 70 -6.86 -26.81 -0.07
C ARG A 70 -6.50 -28.21 -0.60
N PRO A 71 -5.30 -28.76 -0.29
CA PRO A 71 -4.99 -30.12 -0.70
C PRO A 71 -5.86 -31.18 -0.06
N ALA A 72 -6.31 -30.96 1.20
CA ALA A 72 -7.15 -31.90 1.92
C ALA A 72 -8.62 -31.88 1.46
N PHE A 73 -9.12 -30.73 1.03
CA PHE A 73 -10.53 -30.53 0.65
C PHE A 73 -10.65 -29.68 -0.63
N PRO A 74 -10.22 -30.17 -1.82
CA PRO A 74 -10.12 -29.37 -3.04
C PRO A 74 -11.43 -28.69 -3.45
N GLU A 75 -12.55 -29.38 -3.33
CA GLU A 75 -13.88 -28.89 -3.76
C GLU A 75 -14.56 -27.99 -2.71
N THR A 76 -14.27 -28.20 -1.42
CA THR A 76 -14.97 -27.52 -0.32
C THR A 76 -14.11 -26.48 0.40
N ALA A 77 -12.83 -26.34 0.04
CA ALA A 77 -11.90 -25.43 0.69
C ALA A 77 -12.42 -23.98 0.76
N GLY A 78 -13.05 -23.48 -0.29
CA GLY A 78 -13.61 -22.13 -0.33
C GLY A 78 -14.69 -21.91 0.73
N TYR A 79 -15.57 -22.89 0.91
CA TYR A 79 -16.62 -22.82 1.94
C TYR A 79 -16.05 -22.88 3.36
N ILE A 80 -15.03 -23.73 3.58
CA ILE A 80 -14.35 -23.84 4.88
C ILE A 80 -13.66 -22.52 5.23
N ILE A 81 -12.95 -21.91 4.27
CA ILE A 81 -12.28 -20.63 4.43
C ILE A 81 -13.29 -19.52 4.76
N PHE A 82 -14.39 -19.46 4.00
CA PHE A 82 -15.43 -18.47 4.24
C PHE A 82 -16.10 -18.66 5.62
N ALA A 83 -16.38 -19.89 6.02
CA ALA A 83 -16.92 -20.20 7.34
C ALA A 83 -15.96 -19.79 8.46
N PHE A 84 -14.65 -20.06 8.29
CA PHE A 84 -13.63 -19.65 9.25
C PHE A 84 -13.54 -18.12 9.36
N LEU A 85 -13.48 -17.40 8.24
CA LEU A 85 -13.47 -15.94 8.23
C LEU A 85 -14.73 -15.36 8.87
N THR A 86 -15.89 -15.97 8.61
CA THR A 86 -17.15 -15.57 9.24
C THR A 86 -17.13 -15.79 10.75
N ALA A 87 -16.58 -16.90 11.23
CA ALA A 87 -16.43 -17.16 12.66
C ALA A 87 -15.49 -16.13 13.33
N VAL A 88 -14.36 -15.81 12.69
CA VAL A 88 -13.44 -14.76 13.16
C VAL A 88 -14.14 -13.40 13.17
N TYR A 89 -14.88 -13.06 12.12
CA TYR A 89 -15.68 -11.84 12.04
C TYR A 89 -16.66 -11.71 13.19
N VAL A 90 -17.46 -12.75 13.41
CA VAL A 90 -18.45 -12.77 14.51
C VAL A 90 -17.77 -12.61 15.87
N GLY A 91 -16.61 -13.26 16.08
CA GLY A 91 -15.82 -13.12 17.30
C GLY A 91 -15.27 -11.69 17.50
N LEU A 92 -14.74 -11.07 16.44
CA LEU A 92 -14.26 -9.69 16.50
C LEU A 92 -15.40 -8.70 16.72
N LEU A 93 -16.56 -8.94 16.10
CA LEU A 93 -17.72 -8.11 16.27
C LEU A 93 -18.31 -8.24 17.71
N TRP A 94 -18.25 -9.43 18.29
CA TRP A 94 -18.61 -9.61 19.69
C TRP A 94 -17.68 -8.84 20.64
N ILE A 95 -16.37 -8.79 20.37
CA ILE A 95 -15.44 -7.94 21.11
C ILE A 95 -15.82 -6.47 20.94
N ALA A 96 -16.05 -6.04 19.69
CA ALA A 96 -16.45 -4.67 19.37
C ALA A 96 -17.78 -4.28 20.04
N SER A 97 -18.72 -5.20 20.21
CA SER A 97 -20.00 -4.94 20.85
C SER A 97 -19.90 -4.58 22.34
N ARG A 98 -18.78 -4.91 22.98
CA ARG A 98 -18.50 -4.59 24.39
C ARG A 98 -17.91 -3.19 24.60
N GLU A 99 -17.41 -2.58 23.54
CA GLU A 99 -16.91 -1.21 23.57
C GLU A 99 -18.08 -0.23 23.34
N GLU A 100 -17.94 0.98 23.87
CA GLU A 100 -18.88 2.05 23.60
C GLU A 100 -18.90 2.40 22.12
N PRO A 101 -20.07 2.78 21.55
CA PRO A 101 -20.11 3.27 20.19
C PRO A 101 -19.18 4.48 20.06
N LEU A 102 -18.28 4.43 19.07
CA LEU A 102 -17.48 5.61 18.74
C LEU A 102 -18.43 6.68 18.23
N GLU A 103 -18.42 7.85 18.86
CA GLU A 103 -19.07 9.01 18.29
C GLU A 103 -18.36 9.34 16.98
N LEU A 104 -19.15 9.52 15.91
CA LEU A 104 -18.62 9.99 14.64
C LEU A 104 -18.15 11.44 14.87
N ASP A 105 -16.85 11.64 14.84
CA ASP A 105 -16.28 12.99 14.87
C ASP A 105 -16.83 13.77 13.67
N ASP A 106 -17.34 14.98 13.92
CA ASP A 106 -17.68 15.90 12.85
C ASP A 106 -16.39 16.17 12.05
N PRO A 107 -16.34 15.86 10.73
CA PRO A 107 -15.16 16.10 9.91
C PRO A 107 -14.65 17.55 9.95
N ASN A 108 -15.53 18.49 10.32
CA ASN A 108 -15.23 19.92 10.41
C ASN A 108 -14.88 20.37 11.83
N ALA A 109 -15.03 19.50 12.85
CA ALA A 109 -14.69 19.85 14.23
C ALA A 109 -13.17 19.73 14.45
N PRO A 110 -12.53 20.67 15.16
CA PRO A 110 -11.12 20.57 15.49
C PRO A 110 -10.90 19.38 16.43
N VAL A 111 -9.96 18.50 16.09
CA VAL A 111 -9.55 17.38 16.95
C VAL A 111 -8.85 17.96 18.18
N THR A 112 -9.51 17.91 19.33
CA THR A 112 -9.03 18.52 20.58
C THR A 112 -8.24 17.55 21.46
N ALA A 113 -8.47 16.23 21.32
CA ALA A 113 -7.78 15.21 22.10
C ALA A 113 -7.64 13.90 21.29
N LEU A 114 -6.60 13.11 21.57
CA LEU A 114 -6.46 11.79 20.96
C LEU A 114 -7.43 10.80 21.61
N PRO A 115 -8.18 10.02 20.83
CA PRO A 115 -9.05 8.98 21.37
C PRO A 115 -8.22 7.88 22.06
N LEU A 116 -8.87 7.13 22.96
CA LEU A 116 -8.23 5.99 23.62
C LEU A 116 -7.93 4.88 22.59
N PRO A 117 -6.66 4.51 22.40
CA PRO A 117 -6.29 3.58 21.32
C PRO A 117 -6.88 2.17 21.49
N GLY A 118 -7.07 1.70 22.73
CA GLY A 118 -7.61 0.38 23.02
C GLY A 118 -9.05 0.19 22.53
N PRO A 119 -10.01 0.96 23.02
CA PRO A 119 -11.41 0.92 22.57
C PRO A 119 -11.55 1.18 21.08
N THR A 120 -10.84 2.17 20.54
CA THR A 120 -10.88 2.53 19.11
C THR A 120 -10.43 1.38 18.22
N ILE A 121 -9.32 0.71 18.56
CA ILE A 121 -8.83 -0.45 17.80
C ILE A 121 -9.84 -1.60 17.89
N ARG A 122 -10.34 -1.93 19.09
CA ARG A 122 -11.23 -3.08 19.27
C ARG A 122 -12.58 -2.90 18.58
N SER A 123 -13.09 -1.68 18.52
CA SER A 123 -14.34 -1.38 17.82
C SER A 123 -14.26 -1.57 16.30
N GLY A 124 -13.05 -1.41 15.70
CA GLY A 124 -12.82 -1.43 14.26
C GLY A 124 -12.06 -2.64 13.70
N LEU A 125 -11.61 -3.60 14.54
CA LEU A 125 -10.75 -4.71 14.10
C LEU A 125 -11.35 -5.55 12.96
N HIS A 126 -12.68 -5.72 12.92
CA HIS A 126 -13.35 -6.51 11.89
C HIS A 126 -13.23 -5.88 10.48
N PHE A 127 -12.99 -4.57 10.36
CA PHE A 127 -12.75 -3.91 9.08
C PHE A 127 -11.37 -4.22 8.46
N ILE A 128 -10.48 -4.87 9.19
CA ILE A 128 -9.21 -5.38 8.63
C ILE A 128 -9.44 -6.64 7.78
N LEU A 129 -10.50 -7.41 8.04
CA LEU A 129 -10.74 -8.69 7.37
C LEU A 129 -10.84 -8.59 5.84
N PRO A 130 -11.53 -7.61 5.23
CA PRO A 130 -11.50 -7.44 3.77
C PRO A 130 -10.09 -7.22 3.21
N VAL A 131 -9.21 -6.54 3.95
CA VAL A 131 -7.80 -6.37 3.55
C VAL A 131 -7.07 -7.71 3.64
N VAL A 132 -7.34 -8.51 4.67
CA VAL A 132 -6.80 -9.88 4.78
C VAL A 132 -7.25 -10.74 3.60
N VAL A 133 -8.54 -10.67 3.22
CA VAL A 133 -9.07 -11.37 2.03
C VAL A 133 -8.36 -10.91 0.76
N LEU A 134 -8.16 -9.59 0.56
CA LEU A 134 -7.45 -9.04 -0.58
C LEU A 134 -6.01 -9.57 -0.67
N VAL A 135 -5.27 -9.45 0.41
CA VAL A 135 -3.86 -9.89 0.47
C VAL A 135 -3.76 -11.40 0.27
N TRP A 136 -4.67 -12.17 0.90
CA TRP A 136 -4.74 -13.61 0.70
C TRP A 136 -4.94 -13.97 -0.76
N ALA A 137 -5.98 -13.42 -1.39
CA ALA A 137 -6.34 -13.69 -2.78
C ALA A 137 -5.18 -13.33 -3.75
N LEU A 138 -4.48 -12.22 -3.49
CA LEU A 138 -3.35 -11.77 -4.32
C LEU A 138 -2.09 -12.63 -4.12
N MET A 139 -1.72 -12.90 -2.85
CA MET A 139 -0.40 -13.45 -2.51
C MET A 139 -0.39 -14.97 -2.46
N ILE A 140 -1.45 -15.57 -1.96
CA ILE A 140 -1.55 -17.02 -1.74
C ILE A 140 -2.26 -17.69 -2.90
N ASP A 141 -3.46 -17.20 -3.23
CA ASP A 141 -4.27 -17.75 -4.31
C ASP A 141 -3.80 -17.30 -5.69
N ARG A 142 -2.95 -16.27 -5.74
CA ARG A 142 -2.39 -15.68 -6.96
C ARG A 142 -3.47 -15.31 -7.99
N LEU A 143 -4.62 -14.88 -7.50
CA LEU A 143 -5.69 -14.39 -8.36
C LEU A 143 -5.30 -13.05 -8.99
N SER A 144 -5.97 -12.69 -10.07
CA SER A 144 -5.78 -11.37 -10.67
C SER A 144 -6.14 -10.25 -9.68
N PRO A 145 -5.52 -9.05 -9.77
CA PRO A 145 -5.84 -7.93 -8.88
C PRO A 145 -7.32 -7.57 -8.87
N GLY A 146 -7.98 -7.60 -10.04
CA GLY A 146 -9.41 -7.32 -10.15
C GLY A 146 -10.27 -8.35 -9.43
N LEU A 147 -9.98 -9.64 -9.56
CA LEU A 147 -10.71 -10.70 -8.88
C LEU A 147 -10.47 -10.69 -7.37
N SER A 148 -9.26 -10.38 -6.95
CA SER A 148 -8.92 -10.23 -5.52
C SER A 148 -9.66 -9.05 -4.90
N ALA A 149 -9.73 -7.92 -5.58
CA ALA A 149 -10.50 -6.75 -5.16
C ALA A 149 -12.01 -7.05 -5.10
N PHE A 150 -12.53 -7.81 -6.07
CA PHE A 150 -13.92 -8.27 -6.05
C PHE A 150 -14.26 -9.06 -4.79
N TRP A 151 -13.46 -10.06 -4.43
CA TRP A 151 -13.71 -10.86 -3.22
C TRP A 151 -13.59 -10.04 -1.94
N ALA A 152 -12.63 -9.12 -1.86
CA ALA A 152 -12.50 -8.20 -0.73
C ALA A 152 -13.72 -7.27 -0.61
N ALA A 153 -14.19 -6.71 -1.72
CA ALA A 153 -15.38 -5.87 -1.76
C ALA A 153 -16.66 -6.66 -1.41
N ALA A 154 -16.80 -7.88 -1.94
CA ALA A 154 -17.93 -8.77 -1.60
C ALA A 154 -17.96 -9.08 -0.11
N TYR A 155 -16.80 -9.33 0.50
CA TYR A 155 -16.71 -9.56 1.93
C TYR A 155 -17.00 -8.29 2.75
N MET A 156 -16.59 -7.11 2.27
CA MET A 156 -16.94 -5.83 2.89
C MET A 156 -18.47 -5.60 2.85
N ILE A 157 -19.12 -5.90 1.73
CA ILE A 157 -20.59 -5.82 1.59
C ILE A 157 -21.27 -6.75 2.62
N PHE A 158 -20.75 -7.96 2.77
CA PHE A 158 -21.25 -8.92 3.78
C PHE A 158 -21.12 -8.33 5.20
N ILE A 159 -19.98 -7.72 5.55
CA ILE A 159 -19.78 -7.05 6.84
C ILE A 159 -20.79 -5.91 7.01
N LEU A 160 -20.93 -5.01 6.05
CA LEU A 160 -21.84 -3.86 6.14
C LEU A 160 -23.29 -4.26 6.38
N LEU A 161 -23.75 -5.31 5.70
CA LEU A 161 -25.13 -5.81 5.86
C LEU A 161 -25.37 -6.51 7.21
N THR A 162 -24.33 -7.15 7.76
CA THR A 162 -24.50 -8.02 8.94
C THR A 162 -24.03 -7.39 10.25
N GLN A 163 -23.15 -6.39 10.20
CA GLN A 163 -22.58 -5.82 11.43
C GLN A 163 -23.63 -5.20 12.36
N ARG A 164 -24.54 -4.37 11.83
CA ARG A 164 -25.54 -3.70 12.65
C ARG A 164 -26.53 -4.66 13.28
N PRO A 165 -27.13 -5.62 12.54
CA PRO A 165 -27.98 -6.66 13.13
C PRO A 165 -27.26 -7.50 14.20
N LEU A 166 -26.01 -7.94 13.94
CA LEU A 166 -25.25 -8.72 14.91
C LEU A 166 -24.85 -7.90 16.14
N MET A 167 -24.47 -6.64 15.96
CA MET A 167 -24.20 -5.72 17.06
C MET A 167 -25.46 -5.50 17.93
N ALA A 168 -26.62 -5.32 17.30
CA ALA A 168 -27.89 -5.21 18.01
C ALA A 168 -28.21 -6.48 18.81
N LEU A 169 -27.98 -7.65 18.21
CA LEU A 169 -28.14 -8.95 18.88
C LEU A 169 -27.23 -9.08 20.11
N PHE A 170 -25.93 -8.77 19.97
CA PHE A 170 -24.96 -8.91 21.06
C PHE A 170 -25.17 -7.90 22.19
N ARG A 171 -25.73 -6.72 21.90
CA ARG A 171 -26.08 -5.69 22.89
C ARG A 171 -27.46 -5.86 23.50
N GLY A 172 -28.20 -6.92 23.12
CA GLY A 172 -29.55 -7.18 23.64
C GLY A 172 -30.61 -6.22 23.11
N GLY A 173 -30.37 -5.60 21.97
CA GLY A 173 -31.26 -4.62 21.35
C GLY A 173 -32.52 -5.26 20.78
N ARG A 174 -33.70 -4.64 21.03
CA ARG A 174 -35.00 -5.12 20.58
C ARG A 174 -35.40 -4.78 19.15
N ASN A 175 -34.67 -3.89 18.47
CA ASN A 175 -35.05 -3.32 17.15
C ASN A 175 -34.22 -3.90 15.99
N MET A 176 -34.30 -5.21 15.79
CA MET A 176 -33.60 -5.89 14.69
C MET A 176 -33.97 -5.34 13.31
N GLY A 177 -35.25 -4.98 13.09
CA GLY A 177 -35.71 -4.41 11.83
C GLY A 177 -35.07 -3.04 11.51
N ALA A 178 -34.88 -2.18 12.51
CA ALA A 178 -34.18 -0.93 12.35
C ALA A 178 -32.70 -1.15 12.01
N ALA A 179 -32.02 -2.07 12.71
CA ALA A 179 -30.63 -2.42 12.47
C ALA A 179 -30.37 -2.97 11.05
N ILE A 180 -31.28 -3.80 10.53
CA ILE A 180 -31.20 -4.31 9.15
C ILE A 180 -31.37 -3.16 8.15
N ARG A 181 -32.34 -2.27 8.37
CA ARG A 181 -32.56 -1.11 7.51
C ARG A 181 -31.37 -0.16 7.50
N GLU A 182 -30.80 0.13 8.66
CA GLU A 182 -29.61 0.96 8.80
C GLU A 182 -28.41 0.34 8.07
N GLY A 183 -28.15 -0.97 8.22
CA GLY A 183 -27.09 -1.66 7.48
C GLY A 183 -27.28 -1.60 5.96
N GLY A 184 -28.53 -1.66 5.49
CA GLY A 184 -28.86 -1.43 4.07
C GLY A 184 -28.58 0.00 3.62
N THR A 185 -28.90 0.99 4.46
CA THR A 185 -28.61 2.41 4.18
C THR A 185 -27.10 2.65 4.14
N ASP A 186 -26.34 2.15 5.12
CA ASP A 186 -24.87 2.23 5.15
C ASP A 186 -24.25 1.65 3.88
N LEU A 187 -24.77 0.52 3.39
CA LEU A 187 -24.29 -0.08 2.13
C LEU A 187 -24.56 0.83 0.93
N ILE A 188 -25.76 1.41 0.81
CA ILE A 188 -26.08 2.32 -0.28
C ILE A 188 -25.20 3.56 -0.24
N GLU A 189 -25.03 4.16 0.92
CA GLU A 189 -24.15 5.32 1.12
C GLU A 189 -22.70 5.00 0.77
N CYS A 190 -22.20 3.85 1.19
CA CYS A 190 -20.86 3.37 0.87
C CYS A 190 -20.68 3.17 -0.65
N LEU A 191 -21.65 2.55 -1.33
CA LEU A 191 -21.61 2.36 -2.79
C LEU A 191 -21.66 3.69 -3.54
N VAL A 192 -22.49 4.63 -3.08
CA VAL A 192 -22.57 5.98 -3.68
C VAL A 192 -21.26 6.74 -3.49
N ALA A 193 -20.69 6.71 -2.28
CA ALA A 193 -19.40 7.34 -2.00
C ALA A 193 -18.26 6.70 -2.81
N GLY A 194 -18.24 5.39 -2.91
CA GLY A 194 -17.28 4.65 -3.75
C GLY A 194 -17.39 5.02 -5.21
N ALA A 195 -18.62 5.08 -5.77
CA ALA A 195 -18.87 5.47 -7.15
C ALA A 195 -18.42 6.92 -7.42
N ARG A 196 -18.67 7.84 -6.50
CA ARG A 196 -18.23 9.25 -6.62
C ARG A 196 -16.70 9.35 -6.61
N ASN A 197 -16.03 8.64 -5.72
CA ASN A 197 -14.57 8.61 -5.65
C ASN A 197 -13.95 8.02 -6.92
N MET A 198 -14.63 7.05 -7.56
CA MET A 198 -14.17 6.45 -8.82
C MET A 198 -14.27 7.36 -10.05
N ILE A 199 -15.08 8.43 -10.02
CA ILE A 199 -15.23 9.33 -11.17
C ILE A 199 -13.88 9.94 -11.58
N GLY A 200 -13.17 10.53 -10.62
CA GLY A 200 -11.85 11.13 -10.85
C GLY A 200 -10.81 10.12 -11.32
N ILE A 201 -10.75 8.96 -10.68
CA ILE A 201 -9.85 7.88 -11.04
C ILE A 201 -10.19 7.33 -12.43
N GLY A 202 -11.47 7.14 -12.74
CA GLY A 202 -11.94 6.65 -14.04
C GLY A 202 -11.54 7.59 -15.18
N ILE A 203 -11.75 8.90 -15.01
CA ILE A 203 -11.36 9.91 -16.00
C ILE A 203 -9.84 9.92 -16.19
N ALA A 204 -9.07 9.94 -15.09
CA ALA A 204 -7.63 9.92 -15.15
C ALA A 204 -7.09 8.66 -15.85
N THR A 205 -7.63 7.48 -15.52
CA THR A 205 -7.25 6.21 -16.15
C THR A 205 -7.63 6.16 -17.64
N ALA A 206 -8.81 6.68 -18.01
CA ALA A 206 -9.24 6.77 -19.41
C ALA A 206 -8.29 7.68 -20.22
N THR A 207 -7.95 8.85 -19.67
CA THR A 207 -7.01 9.79 -20.30
C THR A 207 -5.62 9.17 -20.44
N ALA A 208 -5.13 8.49 -19.39
CA ALA A 208 -3.88 7.75 -19.44
C ALA A 208 -3.92 6.64 -20.52
N GLY A 209 -5.04 5.94 -20.67
CA GLY A 209 -5.23 4.94 -21.73
C GLY A 209 -5.08 5.53 -23.15
N ILE A 210 -5.52 6.75 -23.39
CA ILE A 210 -5.34 7.46 -24.66
C ILE A 210 -3.84 7.74 -24.89
N ILE A 211 -3.11 8.18 -23.85
CA ILE A 211 -1.66 8.44 -23.93
C ILE A 211 -0.90 7.13 -24.20
N VAL A 212 -1.22 6.04 -23.49
CA VAL A 212 -0.64 4.71 -23.74
C VAL A 212 -0.84 4.29 -25.19
N GLY A 213 -2.08 4.42 -25.69
CA GLY A 213 -2.40 4.11 -27.07
C GLY A 213 -1.57 4.93 -28.06
N ALA A 214 -1.46 6.23 -27.85
CA ALA A 214 -0.66 7.11 -28.70
C ALA A 214 0.82 6.73 -28.68
N VAL A 215 1.44 6.54 -27.50
CA VAL A 215 2.86 6.14 -27.34
C VAL A 215 3.13 4.80 -28.00
N SER A 216 2.23 3.82 -27.82
CA SER A 216 2.39 2.48 -28.41
C SER A 216 2.24 2.51 -29.94
N GLN A 217 1.29 3.27 -30.47
CA GLN A 217 1.01 3.36 -31.90
C GLN A 217 2.08 4.15 -32.68
N THR A 218 2.62 5.19 -32.07
CA THR A 218 3.59 6.08 -32.72
C THR A 218 5.05 5.60 -32.58
N GLY A 219 5.32 4.63 -31.71
CA GLY A 219 6.67 4.17 -31.45
C GLY A 219 7.54 5.19 -30.68
N VAL A 220 6.97 6.27 -30.13
CA VAL A 220 7.70 7.29 -29.37
C VAL A 220 8.45 6.66 -28.19
N GLY A 221 7.91 5.61 -27.55
CA GLY A 221 8.57 4.93 -26.44
C GLY A 221 9.92 4.33 -26.85
N SER A 222 9.99 3.66 -28.00
CA SER A 222 11.25 3.11 -28.52
C SER A 222 12.24 4.21 -28.93
N ALA A 223 11.74 5.23 -29.62
CA ALA A 223 12.59 6.38 -29.98
C ALA A 223 13.22 7.09 -28.76
N LEU A 224 12.45 7.23 -27.67
CA LEU A 224 12.98 7.77 -26.41
C LEU A 224 14.00 6.84 -25.75
N ALA A 225 13.82 5.50 -25.85
CA ALA A 225 14.81 4.56 -25.35
C ALA A 225 16.12 4.62 -26.14
N ASP A 226 16.05 4.72 -27.47
CA ASP A 226 17.23 4.90 -28.33
C ASP A 226 17.97 6.20 -27.98
N VAL A 227 17.25 7.29 -27.72
CA VAL A 227 17.84 8.57 -27.28
C VAL A 227 18.54 8.39 -25.94
N VAL A 228 17.94 7.69 -24.98
CA VAL A 228 18.55 7.42 -23.66
C VAL A 228 19.84 6.62 -23.83
N GLU A 229 19.84 5.59 -24.68
CA GLU A 229 21.02 4.76 -24.96
C GLU A 229 22.15 5.59 -25.56
N VAL A 230 21.85 6.36 -26.60
CA VAL A 230 22.84 7.23 -27.26
C VAL A 230 23.38 8.30 -26.32
N LEU A 231 22.52 8.98 -25.58
CA LEU A 231 22.93 10.04 -24.64
C LEU A 231 23.74 9.52 -23.46
N SER A 232 23.53 8.25 -23.07
CA SER A 232 24.30 7.64 -21.97
C SER A 232 25.77 7.44 -22.30
N GLY A 233 26.11 7.36 -23.61
CA GLY A 233 27.47 7.12 -24.08
C GLY A 233 28.09 5.83 -23.52
N GLY A 234 27.29 4.83 -23.17
CA GLY A 234 27.72 3.58 -22.53
C GLY A 234 28.01 3.69 -21.02
N ASN A 235 27.75 4.84 -20.41
CA ASN A 235 27.96 5.04 -18.97
C ASN A 235 26.75 4.53 -18.18
N ILE A 236 26.99 3.60 -17.23
CA ILE A 236 25.94 2.96 -16.44
C ILE A 236 25.16 3.97 -15.55
N MET A 237 25.84 4.96 -14.96
CA MET A 237 25.17 5.98 -14.15
C MET A 237 24.30 6.89 -15.00
N ALA A 238 24.79 7.27 -16.18
CA ALA A 238 24.05 8.13 -17.11
C ALA A 238 22.79 7.43 -17.61
N ILE A 239 22.85 6.15 -17.99
CA ILE A 239 21.66 5.41 -18.45
C ILE A 239 20.65 5.22 -17.31
N LEU A 240 21.09 4.93 -16.09
CA LEU A 240 20.21 4.82 -14.94
C LEU A 240 19.50 6.15 -14.66
N PHE A 241 20.24 7.27 -14.68
CA PHE A 241 19.67 8.60 -14.46
C PHE A 241 18.68 8.99 -15.56
N LEU A 242 19.03 8.78 -16.81
CA LEU A 242 18.14 9.05 -17.94
C LEU A 242 16.91 8.14 -17.94
N THR A 243 17.07 6.84 -17.56
CA THR A 243 15.95 5.92 -17.39
C THR A 243 15.01 6.38 -16.27
N ALA A 244 15.56 6.87 -15.16
CA ALA A 244 14.76 7.43 -14.08
C ALA A 244 13.92 8.62 -14.55
N ILE A 245 14.53 9.57 -15.27
CA ILE A 245 13.83 10.70 -15.86
C ILE A 245 12.77 10.25 -16.85
N LEU A 246 13.10 9.32 -17.73
CA LEU A 246 12.14 8.79 -18.70
C LEU A 246 10.96 8.10 -18.01
N SER A 247 11.22 7.29 -16.97
CA SER A 247 10.16 6.66 -16.18
C SER A 247 9.25 7.67 -15.50
N LEU A 248 9.81 8.79 -14.99
CA LEU A 248 9.01 9.86 -14.41
C LEU A 248 8.16 10.58 -15.47
N ILE A 249 8.75 10.92 -16.63
CA ILE A 249 8.04 11.61 -17.71
C ILE A 249 6.90 10.74 -18.25
N LEU A 250 7.17 9.49 -18.58
CA LEU A 250 6.14 8.56 -19.05
C LEU A 250 5.10 8.26 -17.98
N GLY A 251 5.53 8.12 -16.72
CA GLY A 251 4.65 7.85 -15.58
C GLY A 251 3.70 9.00 -15.25
N MET A 252 4.02 10.24 -15.61
CA MET A 252 3.07 11.35 -15.46
C MET A 252 1.83 11.21 -16.35
N GLY A 253 1.93 10.45 -17.44
CA GLY A 253 0.81 10.24 -18.37
C GLY A 253 0.30 8.81 -18.39
N LEU A 254 0.99 7.86 -17.78
CA LEU A 254 0.65 6.44 -17.83
C LEU A 254 0.36 5.91 -16.41
N PRO A 255 -0.62 4.99 -16.27
CA PRO A 255 -0.73 4.23 -15.03
C PRO A 255 0.58 3.52 -14.70
N THR A 256 0.91 3.39 -13.42
CA THR A 256 2.17 2.82 -12.92
C THR A 256 2.53 1.49 -13.60
N THR A 257 1.54 0.61 -13.77
CA THR A 257 1.73 -0.70 -14.43
C THR A 257 2.12 -0.56 -15.90
N ALA A 258 1.46 0.33 -16.64
CA ALA A 258 1.74 0.55 -18.06
C ALA A 258 3.12 1.20 -18.25
N ASN A 259 3.44 2.20 -17.45
CA ASN A 259 4.77 2.82 -17.41
C ASN A 259 5.86 1.77 -17.15
N TYR A 260 5.69 0.96 -16.12
CA TYR A 260 6.61 -0.11 -15.79
C TYR A 260 6.81 -1.08 -16.97
N ILE A 261 5.73 -1.54 -17.61
CA ILE A 261 5.81 -2.49 -18.73
C ILE A 261 6.61 -1.87 -19.90
N VAL A 262 6.27 -0.65 -20.30
CA VAL A 262 6.92 0.03 -21.43
C VAL A 262 8.40 0.26 -21.14
N VAL A 263 8.73 0.92 -20.04
CA VAL A 263 10.13 1.29 -19.75
C VAL A 263 10.99 0.07 -19.45
N SER A 264 10.47 -0.92 -18.71
CA SER A 264 11.24 -2.13 -18.41
C SER A 264 11.47 -2.98 -19.66
N ALA A 265 10.50 -3.10 -20.56
CA ALA A 265 10.67 -3.87 -21.80
C ALA A 265 11.74 -3.25 -22.70
N LEU A 266 11.84 -1.93 -22.75
CA LEU A 266 12.77 -1.22 -23.62
C LEU A 266 14.18 -1.10 -23.02
N LEU A 267 14.28 -0.68 -21.76
CA LEU A 267 15.56 -0.30 -21.15
C LEU A 267 16.18 -1.37 -20.24
N ALA A 268 15.42 -2.34 -19.72
CA ALA A 268 16.02 -3.31 -18.84
C ALA A 268 17.11 -4.17 -19.51
N PRO A 269 16.93 -4.66 -20.75
CA PRO A 269 18.00 -5.39 -21.46
C PRO A 269 19.25 -4.53 -21.67
N VAL A 270 19.07 -3.25 -22.01
CA VAL A 270 20.16 -2.29 -22.27
C VAL A 270 20.96 -2.06 -20.99
N ILE A 271 20.29 -1.78 -19.86
CA ILE A 271 20.94 -1.56 -18.56
C ILE A 271 21.75 -2.80 -18.12
N VAL A 272 21.20 -4.00 -18.28
CA VAL A 272 21.90 -5.25 -17.95
C VAL A 272 23.14 -5.44 -18.83
N THR A 273 23.03 -5.13 -20.12
CA THR A 273 24.15 -5.25 -21.07
C THR A 273 25.24 -4.23 -20.76
N LEU A 274 24.90 -2.98 -20.57
CA LEU A 274 25.85 -1.93 -20.20
C LEU A 274 26.47 -2.18 -18.82
N GLY A 275 25.71 -2.71 -17.87
CA GLY A 275 26.24 -3.13 -16.58
C GLY A 275 27.38 -4.12 -16.75
N ARG A 276 27.19 -5.18 -17.55
CA ARG A 276 28.20 -6.19 -17.83
C ARG A 276 29.43 -5.59 -18.53
N GLN A 277 29.24 -4.69 -19.47
CA GLN A 277 30.34 -4.00 -20.17
C GLN A 277 31.18 -3.14 -19.22
N ASN A 278 30.57 -2.59 -18.18
CA ASN A 278 31.22 -1.80 -17.15
C ASN A 278 31.69 -2.63 -15.93
N GLY A 279 31.70 -3.97 -16.04
CA GLY A 279 32.16 -4.85 -14.97
C GLY A 279 31.18 -5.02 -13.80
N LEU A 280 29.92 -4.57 -13.95
CA LEU A 280 28.87 -4.65 -12.94
C LEU A 280 27.84 -5.73 -13.33
N ILE A 281 27.66 -6.75 -12.50
CA ILE A 281 26.59 -7.73 -12.65
C ILE A 281 25.32 -7.17 -12.06
N VAL A 282 24.47 -6.58 -12.90
CA VAL A 282 23.17 -6.06 -12.48
C VAL A 282 22.11 -7.15 -12.63
N PRO A 283 21.51 -7.64 -11.53
CA PRO A 283 20.42 -8.61 -11.62
C PRO A 283 19.20 -7.99 -12.32
N LEU A 284 18.59 -8.74 -13.21
CA LEU A 284 17.41 -8.25 -13.95
C LEU A 284 16.28 -7.78 -13.02
N ILE A 285 16.09 -8.45 -11.88
CA ILE A 285 15.11 -8.07 -10.88
C ILE A 285 15.37 -6.68 -10.28
N ALA A 286 16.66 -6.29 -10.12
CA ALA A 286 17.03 -4.97 -9.62
C ALA A 286 16.65 -3.88 -10.62
N VAL A 287 16.87 -4.12 -11.93
CA VAL A 287 16.46 -3.19 -12.98
C VAL A 287 14.95 -3.04 -13.04
N HIS A 288 14.22 -4.14 -12.95
CA HIS A 288 12.76 -4.09 -12.91
C HIS A 288 12.23 -3.32 -11.70
N LEU A 289 12.83 -3.50 -10.52
CA LEU A 289 12.48 -2.72 -9.33
C LEU A 289 12.87 -1.25 -9.48
N PHE A 290 14.01 -0.96 -10.09
CA PHE A 290 14.44 0.41 -10.39
C PHE A 290 13.37 1.16 -11.20
N VAL A 291 12.97 0.62 -12.33
CA VAL A 291 11.92 1.20 -13.18
C VAL A 291 10.60 1.33 -12.44
N PHE A 292 10.22 0.32 -11.66
CA PHE A 292 8.98 0.30 -10.90
C PHE A 292 8.94 1.40 -9.83
N TYR A 293 10.04 1.64 -9.11
CA TYR A 293 10.14 2.72 -8.12
C TYR A 293 9.91 4.10 -8.73
N PHE A 294 10.53 4.38 -9.88
CA PHE A 294 10.30 5.64 -10.57
C PHE A 294 8.90 5.74 -11.18
N GLY A 295 8.33 4.63 -11.59
CA GLY A 295 6.92 4.56 -12.00
C GLY A 295 5.96 4.94 -10.88
N ILE A 296 6.17 4.44 -9.66
CA ILE A 296 5.38 4.82 -8.47
C ILE A 296 5.59 6.29 -8.09
N MET A 297 6.83 6.78 -8.19
CA MET A 297 7.13 8.18 -7.86
C MET A 297 6.41 9.16 -8.80
N ALA A 298 6.12 8.78 -10.01
CA ALA A 298 5.36 9.60 -10.94
C ALA A 298 3.97 9.95 -10.41
N ASP A 299 3.34 9.08 -9.62
CA ASP A 299 2.02 9.30 -9.00
C ASP A 299 2.01 10.42 -7.95
N VAL A 300 3.17 10.79 -7.40
CA VAL A 300 3.33 11.91 -6.46
C VAL A 300 4.03 13.12 -7.08
N THR A 301 4.46 13.00 -8.35
CA THR A 301 5.24 14.04 -9.04
C THR A 301 4.32 15.06 -9.72
N PRO A 302 4.42 16.35 -9.41
CA PRO A 302 3.69 17.38 -10.16
C PRO A 302 4.09 17.40 -11.64
N PRO A 303 3.20 17.77 -12.57
CA PRO A 303 1.88 18.36 -12.35
C PRO A 303 0.74 17.35 -12.19
N VAL A 304 0.94 16.05 -12.48
CA VAL A 304 -0.13 15.06 -12.52
C VAL A 304 -0.46 14.51 -11.13
N GLY A 305 0.51 14.03 -10.39
CA GLY A 305 0.45 13.64 -8.97
C GLY A 305 -0.87 13.10 -8.44
N LEU A 306 -1.44 12.01 -9.02
CA LEU A 306 -2.78 11.50 -8.66
C LEU A 306 -2.93 11.22 -7.16
N ALA A 307 -1.90 10.65 -6.53
CA ALA A 307 -1.90 10.39 -5.10
C ALA A 307 -1.94 11.69 -4.28
N SER A 308 -1.29 12.75 -4.76
CA SER A 308 -1.28 14.07 -4.11
C SER A 308 -2.63 14.76 -4.19
N PHE A 309 -3.34 14.62 -5.32
CA PHE A 309 -4.71 15.11 -5.45
C PHE A 309 -5.67 14.40 -4.49
N ALA A 310 -5.53 13.07 -4.36
CA ALA A 310 -6.32 12.29 -3.39
C ALA A 310 -6.03 12.72 -1.94
N ALA A 311 -4.76 12.92 -1.59
CA ALA A 311 -4.36 13.40 -0.27
C ALA A 311 -4.89 14.82 0.01
N ALA A 312 -4.84 15.72 -0.97
CA ALA A 312 -5.39 17.06 -0.86
C ALA A 312 -6.90 17.07 -0.65
N ALA A 313 -7.63 16.16 -1.31
CA ALA A 313 -9.06 16.01 -1.12
C ALA A 313 -9.43 15.59 0.32
N ILE A 314 -8.57 14.82 0.99
CA ILE A 314 -8.76 14.41 2.38
C ILE A 314 -8.37 15.54 3.35
N SER A 315 -7.23 16.20 3.09
CA SER A 315 -6.69 17.23 3.98
C SER A 315 -7.34 18.61 3.82
N GLY A 316 -8.11 18.82 2.74
CA GLY A 316 -8.64 20.15 2.38
C GLY A 316 -7.56 21.12 1.85
N GLY A 317 -6.35 20.63 1.56
CA GLY A 317 -5.23 21.41 1.09
C GLY A 317 -5.26 21.69 -0.43
N ASP A 318 -4.37 22.60 -0.87
CA ASP A 318 -4.15 22.83 -2.30
C ASP A 318 -3.46 21.63 -2.96
N PRO A 319 -4.02 21.03 -4.03
CA PRO A 319 -3.47 19.82 -4.65
C PRO A 319 -2.04 19.98 -5.18
N LEU A 320 -1.72 21.12 -5.81
CA LEU A 320 -0.40 21.35 -6.37
C LEU A 320 0.65 21.52 -5.27
N ARG A 321 0.34 22.31 -4.23
CA ARG A 321 1.24 22.46 -3.07
C ARG A 321 1.45 21.12 -2.36
N THR A 322 0.39 20.34 -2.18
CA THR A 322 0.47 18.99 -1.62
C THR A 322 1.36 18.10 -2.50
N GLY A 323 1.25 18.20 -3.83
CA GLY A 323 2.08 17.47 -4.78
C GLY A 323 3.55 17.86 -4.69
N PHE A 324 3.88 19.13 -4.66
CA PHE A 324 5.27 19.58 -4.48
C PHE A 324 5.86 19.09 -3.17
N GLN A 325 5.11 19.17 -2.07
CA GLN A 325 5.57 18.68 -0.78
C GLN A 325 5.79 17.16 -0.77
N ALA A 326 4.85 16.40 -1.36
CA ALA A 326 4.97 14.94 -1.49
C ALA A 326 6.18 14.56 -2.34
N PHE A 327 6.44 15.27 -3.44
CA PHE A 327 7.60 15.07 -4.29
C PHE A 327 8.90 15.29 -3.52
N PHE A 328 9.03 16.40 -2.79
CA PHE A 328 10.21 16.66 -1.97
C PHE A 328 10.46 15.58 -0.91
N TYR A 329 9.41 15.06 -0.28
CA TYR A 329 9.55 13.94 0.66
C TYR A 329 9.95 12.64 -0.03
N SER A 330 9.55 12.44 -1.29
CA SER A 330 9.87 11.23 -2.06
C SER A 330 11.25 11.26 -2.74
N ILE A 331 11.92 12.43 -2.85
CA ILE A 331 13.27 12.53 -3.46
C ILE A 331 14.25 11.54 -2.81
N ARG A 332 14.19 11.38 -1.49
CA ARG A 332 15.02 10.40 -0.80
C ARG A 332 14.72 8.97 -1.23
N THR A 333 13.46 8.64 -1.47
CA THR A 333 13.05 7.33 -2.00
C THR A 333 13.63 7.10 -3.40
N ALA A 334 13.87 8.18 -4.16
CA ALA A 334 14.53 8.11 -5.47
C ALA A 334 15.98 7.63 -5.40
N LEU A 335 16.66 7.81 -4.27
CA LEU A 335 18.04 7.35 -4.09
C LEU A 335 18.12 5.83 -3.91
N LEU A 336 17.11 5.19 -3.34
CA LEU A 336 17.11 3.76 -3.07
C LEU A 336 17.30 2.90 -4.32
N PRO A 337 16.62 3.16 -5.46
CA PRO A 337 16.85 2.45 -6.70
C PRO A 337 18.31 2.47 -7.16
N PHE A 338 18.98 3.59 -7.05
CA PHE A 338 20.42 3.66 -7.37
C PHE A 338 21.25 2.83 -6.39
N LEU A 339 20.95 2.91 -5.09
CA LEU A 339 21.67 2.16 -4.08
C LEU A 339 21.56 0.65 -4.29
N PHE A 340 20.37 0.12 -4.57
CA PHE A 340 20.21 -1.32 -4.69
C PHE A 340 20.68 -1.88 -6.06
N ILE A 341 20.86 -1.05 -7.10
CA ILE A 341 21.53 -1.47 -8.33
C ILE A 341 23.00 -1.82 -8.06
N PHE A 342 23.69 -1.00 -7.24
CA PHE A 342 25.10 -1.20 -6.90
C PHE A 342 25.30 -2.07 -5.66
N ASN A 343 24.28 -2.19 -4.79
CA ASN A 343 24.30 -3.02 -3.60
C ASN A 343 23.05 -3.90 -3.55
N THR A 344 23.15 -5.08 -4.16
CA THR A 344 22.05 -6.03 -4.28
C THR A 344 21.62 -6.67 -2.96
N ASP A 345 22.41 -6.52 -1.89
CA ASP A 345 22.08 -7.00 -0.54
C ASP A 345 20.80 -6.31 -0.01
N LEU A 346 20.56 -5.05 -0.41
CA LEU A 346 19.31 -4.34 -0.11
C LEU A 346 18.07 -5.03 -0.69
N LEU A 347 18.24 -5.82 -1.75
CA LEU A 347 17.17 -6.60 -2.36
C LEU A 347 17.07 -8.03 -1.81
N LEU A 348 17.83 -8.37 -0.78
CA LEU A 348 17.90 -9.71 -0.20
C LEU A 348 18.22 -10.79 -1.27
N ILE A 349 19.12 -10.46 -2.21
CA ILE A 349 19.60 -11.38 -3.23
C ILE A 349 20.84 -12.08 -2.67
N ASP A 350 20.76 -13.42 -2.54
CA ASP A 350 21.84 -14.28 -2.03
C ASP A 350 22.39 -13.87 -0.64
N VAL A 351 21.56 -13.26 0.18
CA VAL A 351 21.91 -12.74 1.50
C VAL A 351 21.40 -13.68 2.59
N SER A 352 22.26 -14.01 3.55
CA SER A 352 21.84 -14.70 4.77
C SER A 352 20.96 -13.81 5.64
N TRP A 353 20.05 -14.40 6.43
CA TRP A 353 19.17 -13.63 7.31
C TRP A 353 19.91 -12.76 8.32
N GLN A 354 21.09 -13.20 8.79
CA GLN A 354 21.95 -12.43 9.71
C GLN A 354 22.51 -11.17 9.03
N HIS A 355 23.01 -11.33 7.80
CA HIS A 355 23.51 -10.22 7.01
C HIS A 355 22.39 -9.24 6.62
N ALA A 356 21.19 -9.73 6.33
CA ALA A 356 20.02 -8.90 6.06
C ALA A 356 19.67 -7.96 7.23
N ILE A 357 19.85 -8.41 8.50
CA ILE A 357 19.66 -7.55 9.68
C ILE A 357 20.70 -6.43 9.70
N VAL A 358 21.97 -6.77 9.43
CA VAL A 358 23.05 -5.78 9.39
C VAL A 358 22.80 -4.75 8.31
N VAL A 359 22.43 -5.19 7.09
CA VAL A 359 22.09 -4.31 5.96
C VAL A 359 20.92 -3.39 6.33
N PHE A 360 19.90 -3.92 7.01
CA PHE A 360 18.76 -3.12 7.47
C PHE A 360 19.20 -2.04 8.47
N ILE A 361 19.99 -2.39 9.48
CA ILE A 361 20.46 -1.44 10.51
C ILE A 361 21.32 -0.34 9.89
N VAL A 362 22.20 -0.71 8.95
CA VAL A 362 23.10 0.26 8.30
C VAL A 362 22.35 1.18 7.33
N ALA A 363 21.30 0.67 6.69
CA ALA A 363 20.54 1.42 5.67
C ALA A 363 19.40 2.29 6.26
N THR A 364 19.03 2.08 7.53
CA THR A 364 17.99 2.85 8.23
C THR A 364 18.60 3.97 9.04
#